data_65968555826e830b9763a6ce854c1b6b
#
_entry.id   65968555826e830b9763a6ce854c1b6b
#
_cell.length_a   1.000
_cell.length_b   1.000
_cell.length_c   1.000
_cell.angle_alpha   90.00
_cell.angle_beta   90.00
_cell.angle_gamma   90.00
#
_symmetry.space_group_name_H-M   'P 1'
#
loop_
_entity.id
_entity.type
_entity.pdbx_description
1 polymer ?
#
loop_
_entity_poly.entity_id
_entity_poly.type
_entity_poly.pdbx_seq_one_letter_code
_entity_poly.pdbx_strand_id
1 'polypeptide(L)'
;MAMVEVQNVHKFFGDLHVLKGVSLQIEAGEVCTILGPSGSGKSTLLRCVNVLEEIQAGSICVDGTLMGYRKDDAGRLHELRPKELAAQRLPIGMVFQRFNLFPHMTALENVIEAPIRVKGIAKADAESTARDLLERVGLTDRADHYPSQLSGGQAQRVAIARALAMEPDLMLFYEPTSALDPELVGEVLSVMQDLAASGMTMMVVTHEMGFAREVANRVVFLDSGEFVEENEPKEFFTNPKNERLKIFLSKVL
;
A
#
# COMPACT_ATOMS: atom_id res chain seq x y z
N MET A 1 17.04 3.93 8.79
CA MET A 1 17.41 3.18 7.56
C MET A 1 16.17 3.16 6.71
N ALA A 2 16.28 3.56 5.44
CA ALA A 2 15.10 3.67 4.60
C ALA A 2 14.43 2.30 4.41
N MET A 3 13.14 2.23 4.64
CA MET A 3 12.31 1.06 4.34
C MET A 3 12.03 0.95 2.84
N VAL A 4 11.78 2.08 2.17
CA VAL A 4 11.56 2.13 0.72
C VAL A 4 12.47 3.18 0.11
N GLU A 5 13.20 2.80 -0.92
CA GLU A 5 14.00 3.72 -1.75
C GLU A 5 13.59 3.59 -3.21
N VAL A 6 13.03 4.64 -3.76
CA VAL A 6 12.72 4.79 -5.18
C VAL A 6 13.71 5.78 -5.76
N GLN A 7 14.50 5.38 -6.76
CA GLN A 7 15.56 6.22 -7.33
C GLN A 7 15.38 6.36 -8.83
N ASN A 8 15.07 7.58 -9.29
CA ASN A 8 14.94 7.96 -10.69
C ASN A 8 14.14 6.95 -11.52
N VAL A 9 12.96 6.54 -11.01
CA VAL A 9 12.15 5.49 -11.63
C VAL A 9 11.39 6.03 -12.82
N HIS A 10 11.54 5.34 -13.95
CA HIS A 10 10.78 5.58 -15.17
C HIS A 10 9.90 4.37 -15.49
N LYS A 11 8.63 4.63 -15.80
CA LYS A 11 7.66 3.61 -16.23
C LYS A 11 6.96 4.03 -17.51
N PHE A 12 6.98 3.12 -18.47
CA PHE A 12 6.29 3.29 -19.75
C PHE A 12 5.25 2.18 -19.94
N PHE A 13 4.12 2.53 -20.57
CA PHE A 13 3.17 1.59 -21.16
C PHE A 13 3.08 1.89 -22.66
N GLY A 14 3.78 1.10 -23.48
CA GLY A 14 4.03 1.46 -24.87
C GLY A 14 4.75 2.80 -24.95
N ASP A 15 4.19 3.75 -25.69
CA ASP A 15 4.77 5.10 -25.82
C ASP A 15 4.37 6.06 -24.69
N LEU A 16 3.47 5.66 -23.79
CA LEU A 16 3.01 6.49 -22.69
C LEU A 16 4.00 6.46 -21.52
N HIS A 17 4.68 7.57 -21.28
CA HIS A 17 5.60 7.77 -20.16
C HIS A 17 4.82 8.16 -18.90
N VAL A 18 4.58 7.21 -18.00
CA VAL A 18 3.69 7.35 -16.82
C VAL A 18 4.44 7.83 -15.59
N LEU A 19 5.65 7.29 -15.31
CA LEU A 19 6.53 7.80 -14.24
C LEU A 19 7.79 8.34 -14.90
N LYS A 20 8.18 9.56 -14.54
CA LYS A 20 9.18 10.37 -15.25
C LYS A 20 10.37 10.72 -14.36
N GLY A 21 11.07 9.70 -13.87
CA GLY A 21 12.25 9.91 -13.01
C GLY A 21 11.87 10.21 -11.56
N VAL A 22 10.81 9.56 -11.05
CA VAL A 22 10.37 9.75 -9.66
C VAL A 22 11.39 9.20 -8.68
N SER A 23 11.65 9.94 -7.60
CA SER A 23 12.51 9.53 -6.50
C SER A 23 11.83 9.82 -5.17
N LEU A 24 11.83 8.83 -4.27
CA LEU A 24 11.19 8.90 -2.95
C LEU A 24 11.93 7.98 -1.99
N GLN A 25 12.08 8.42 -0.76
CA GLN A 25 12.61 7.60 0.33
C GLN A 25 11.59 7.59 1.46
N ILE A 26 11.30 6.44 2.05
CA ILE A 26 10.38 6.29 3.20
C ILE A 26 11.15 5.58 4.30
N GLU A 27 11.17 6.19 5.49
CA GLU A 27 11.83 5.61 6.65
C GLU A 27 10.96 4.53 7.34
N ALA A 28 11.59 3.64 8.10
CA ALA A 28 10.84 2.65 8.88
C ALA A 28 9.92 3.35 9.90
N GLY A 29 8.66 2.90 9.96
CA GLY A 29 7.62 3.49 10.81
C GLY A 29 7.00 4.77 10.25
N GLU A 30 7.41 5.23 9.06
CA GLU A 30 6.85 6.42 8.41
C GLU A 30 5.56 6.09 7.66
N VAL A 31 4.57 6.97 7.78
CA VAL A 31 3.37 7.00 6.94
C VAL A 31 3.55 8.07 5.86
N CYS A 32 3.80 7.65 4.63
CA CYS A 32 3.91 8.52 3.47
C CYS A 32 2.64 8.46 2.64
N THR A 33 1.93 9.57 2.51
CA THR A 33 0.71 9.67 1.70
C THR A 33 1.00 10.34 0.36
N ILE A 34 0.56 9.71 -0.73
CA ILE A 34 0.72 10.22 -2.09
C ILE A 34 -0.63 10.71 -2.60
N LEU A 35 -0.72 12.02 -2.83
CA LEU A 35 -1.87 12.70 -3.40
C LEU A 35 -1.62 13.08 -4.87
N GLY A 36 -2.67 13.34 -5.61
CA GLY A 36 -2.58 13.80 -6.99
C GLY A 36 -3.82 13.50 -7.81
N PRO A 37 -3.98 14.11 -8.98
CA PRO A 37 -5.12 13.88 -9.86
C PRO A 37 -5.16 12.44 -10.40
N SER A 38 -6.33 12.02 -10.90
CA SER A 38 -6.45 10.74 -11.60
C SER A 38 -5.52 10.71 -12.82
N GLY A 39 -4.88 9.55 -13.04
CA GLY A 39 -3.92 9.39 -14.13
C GLY A 39 -2.52 9.95 -13.88
N SER A 40 -2.22 10.52 -12.69
CA SER A 40 -0.87 11.05 -12.41
C SER A 40 0.23 10.00 -12.20
N GLY A 41 -0.12 8.69 -12.08
CA GLY A 41 0.83 7.61 -11.92
C GLY A 41 0.88 6.98 -10.51
N LYS A 42 0.04 7.42 -9.56
CA LYS A 42 0.05 6.94 -8.15
C LYS A 42 -0.08 5.42 -8.01
N SER A 43 -1.09 4.84 -8.67
CA SER A 43 -1.30 3.38 -8.67
C SER A 43 -0.15 2.63 -9.32
N THR A 44 0.39 3.19 -10.40
CA THR A 44 1.54 2.63 -11.10
C THR A 44 2.76 2.58 -10.19
N LEU A 45 3.02 3.65 -9.44
CA LEU A 45 4.14 3.70 -8.50
C LEU A 45 4.02 2.62 -7.40
N LEU A 46 2.84 2.51 -6.73
CA LEU A 46 2.63 1.44 -5.74
C LEU A 46 2.85 0.05 -6.34
N ARG A 47 2.35 -0.17 -7.56
CA ARG A 47 2.51 -1.46 -8.26
C ARG A 47 3.97 -1.74 -8.60
N CYS A 48 4.76 -0.71 -8.94
CA CYS A 48 6.19 -0.86 -9.17
C CYS A 48 6.94 -1.20 -7.87
N VAL A 49 6.58 -0.60 -6.73
CA VAL A 49 7.17 -0.94 -5.42
C VAL A 49 6.96 -2.41 -5.07
N ASN A 50 5.77 -2.95 -5.35
CA ASN A 50 5.46 -4.38 -5.12
C ASN A 50 5.80 -5.28 -6.33
N VAL A 51 6.57 -4.79 -7.31
CA VAL A 51 6.95 -5.53 -8.53
C VAL A 51 5.74 -6.19 -9.23
N LEU A 52 4.57 -5.55 -9.16
CA LEU A 52 3.39 -5.91 -9.98
C LEU A 52 3.45 -5.24 -11.35
N GLU A 53 4.29 -4.22 -11.47
CA GLU A 53 4.66 -3.55 -12.73
C GLU A 53 6.18 -3.42 -12.78
N GLU A 54 6.76 -3.72 -13.92
CA GLU A 54 8.20 -3.55 -14.18
C GLU A 54 8.53 -2.10 -14.47
N ILE A 55 9.68 -1.64 -13.99
CA ILE A 55 10.24 -0.33 -14.33
C ILE A 55 11.19 -0.43 -15.53
N GLN A 56 11.32 0.62 -16.33
CA GLN A 56 12.22 0.63 -17.49
C GLN A 56 13.55 1.32 -17.20
N ALA A 57 13.62 2.17 -16.15
CA ALA A 57 14.86 2.77 -15.67
C ALA A 57 14.74 3.16 -14.19
N GLY A 58 15.85 3.37 -13.53
CA GLY A 58 15.94 3.63 -12.10
C GLY A 58 16.04 2.36 -11.27
N SER A 59 15.75 2.45 -9.98
CA SER A 59 15.76 1.31 -9.06
C SER A 59 14.73 1.51 -7.93
N ILE A 60 14.25 0.40 -7.39
CA ILE A 60 13.42 0.37 -6.18
C ILE A 60 14.05 -0.63 -5.23
N CYS A 61 14.32 -0.19 -3.99
CA CYS A 61 14.73 -1.08 -2.90
C CYS A 61 13.68 -1.04 -1.79
N VAL A 62 13.42 -2.20 -1.18
CA VAL A 62 12.61 -2.34 0.02
C VAL A 62 13.44 -3.08 1.06
N ASP A 63 13.61 -2.47 2.23
CA ASP A 63 14.50 -2.94 3.30
C ASP A 63 15.89 -3.35 2.77
N GLY A 64 16.51 -2.45 1.97
CA GLY A 64 17.81 -2.67 1.34
C GLY A 64 17.83 -3.72 0.23
N THR A 65 16.74 -4.41 -0.04
CA THR A 65 16.64 -5.42 -1.11
C THR A 65 16.23 -4.79 -2.43
N LEU A 66 17.05 -4.92 -3.48
CA LEU A 66 16.73 -4.45 -4.83
C LEU A 66 15.56 -5.27 -5.39
N MET A 67 14.45 -4.61 -5.66
CA MET A 67 13.22 -5.26 -6.11
C MET A 67 13.28 -5.65 -7.59
N GLY A 68 12.85 -6.89 -7.90
CA GLY A 68 12.75 -7.42 -9.26
C GLY A 68 14.06 -7.97 -9.83
N TYR A 69 15.20 -7.66 -9.22
CA TYR A 69 16.53 -8.01 -9.76
C TYR A 69 17.44 -8.57 -8.69
N ARG A 70 18.45 -9.34 -9.14
CA ARG A 70 19.64 -9.71 -8.35
C ARG A 70 20.90 -9.24 -9.05
N LYS A 71 21.91 -8.88 -8.29
CA LYS A 71 23.27 -8.61 -8.80
C LYS A 71 24.09 -9.88 -8.78
N ASP A 72 24.85 -10.15 -9.85
CA ASP A 72 25.91 -11.16 -9.84
C ASP A 72 27.21 -10.60 -9.25
N ASP A 73 28.22 -11.45 -9.10
CA ASP A 73 29.54 -11.09 -8.55
C ASP A 73 30.27 -10.01 -9.40
N ALA A 74 29.89 -9.86 -10.66
CA ALA A 74 30.39 -8.81 -11.55
C ALA A 74 29.54 -7.52 -11.52
N GLY A 75 28.51 -7.47 -10.65
CA GLY A 75 27.60 -6.31 -10.50
C GLY A 75 26.54 -6.20 -11.57
N ARG A 76 26.36 -7.21 -12.44
CA ARG A 76 25.33 -7.21 -13.51
C ARG A 76 23.98 -7.57 -12.92
N LEU A 77 22.94 -6.88 -13.39
CA LEU A 77 21.56 -7.13 -13.00
C LEU A 77 20.96 -8.28 -13.81
N HIS A 78 20.31 -9.18 -13.11
CA HIS A 78 19.53 -10.28 -13.67
C HIS A 78 18.11 -10.22 -13.12
N GLU A 79 17.12 -10.32 -13.99
CA GLU A 79 15.73 -10.42 -13.58
C GLU A 79 15.51 -11.67 -12.73
N LEU A 80 14.67 -11.54 -11.73
CA LEU A 80 14.30 -12.65 -10.84
C LEU A 80 13.26 -13.54 -11.50
N ARG A 81 13.39 -14.84 -11.24
CA ARG A 81 12.35 -15.80 -11.61
C ARG A 81 11.09 -15.60 -10.76
N PRO A 82 9.90 -16.03 -11.23
CA PRO A 82 8.63 -15.83 -10.53
C PRO A 82 8.63 -16.25 -9.06
N LYS A 83 9.31 -17.35 -8.71
CA LYS A 83 9.43 -17.83 -7.32
C LYS A 83 10.28 -16.89 -6.46
N GLU A 84 11.34 -16.33 -7.02
CA GLU A 84 12.23 -15.38 -6.33
C GLU A 84 11.50 -14.04 -6.13
N LEU A 85 10.74 -13.58 -7.13
CA LEU A 85 9.86 -12.40 -7.02
C LEU A 85 8.79 -12.58 -5.95
N ALA A 86 8.17 -13.76 -5.88
CA ALA A 86 7.19 -14.06 -4.84
C ALA A 86 7.81 -13.96 -3.44
N ALA A 87 9.05 -14.43 -3.26
CA ALA A 87 9.76 -14.31 -1.99
C ALA A 87 10.07 -12.86 -1.62
N GLN A 88 10.43 -12.00 -2.59
CA GLN A 88 10.66 -10.57 -2.34
C GLN A 88 9.39 -9.81 -1.92
N ARG A 89 8.20 -10.30 -2.27
CA ARG A 89 6.91 -9.69 -1.91
C ARG A 89 6.43 -10.06 -0.52
N LEU A 90 7.01 -11.08 0.14
CA LEU A 90 6.55 -11.53 1.45
C LEU A 90 6.51 -10.44 2.53
N PRO A 91 7.52 -9.55 2.64
CA PRO A 91 7.53 -8.47 3.61
C PRO A 91 6.64 -7.29 3.21
N ILE A 92 5.91 -7.36 2.10
CA ILE A 92 5.10 -6.27 1.59
C ILE A 92 3.63 -6.68 1.58
N GLY A 93 2.83 -6.07 2.46
CA GLY A 93 1.38 -6.16 2.43
C GLY A 93 0.79 -5.17 1.42
N MET A 94 -0.24 -5.55 0.69
CA MET A 94 -0.92 -4.64 -0.23
C MET A 94 -2.44 -4.75 -0.11
N VAL A 95 -3.08 -3.61 0.06
CA VAL A 95 -4.54 -3.45 0.12
C VAL A 95 -4.99 -2.64 -1.08
N PHE A 96 -5.93 -3.20 -1.84
CA PHE A 96 -6.43 -2.63 -3.08
C PHE A 96 -7.75 -1.88 -2.87
N GLN A 97 -8.09 -1.02 -3.81
CA GLN A 97 -9.37 -0.31 -3.90
C GLN A 97 -10.58 -1.28 -3.90
N ARG A 98 -10.47 -2.38 -4.64
CA ARG A 98 -11.41 -3.50 -4.57
C ARG A 98 -10.84 -4.51 -3.58
N PHE A 99 -11.65 -5.04 -2.71
CA PHE A 99 -11.27 -5.89 -1.58
C PHE A 99 -10.50 -7.15 -1.99
N ASN A 100 -10.75 -7.67 -3.20
CA ASN A 100 -10.10 -8.83 -3.80
C ASN A 100 -10.09 -10.07 -2.87
N LEU A 101 -11.16 -10.24 -2.09
CA LEU A 101 -11.34 -11.42 -1.27
C LEU A 101 -11.69 -12.63 -2.18
N PHE A 102 -11.28 -13.80 -1.75
CA PHE A 102 -11.68 -15.05 -2.38
C PHE A 102 -13.16 -15.31 -2.07
N PRO A 103 -14.07 -15.28 -3.08
CA PRO A 103 -15.51 -15.29 -2.84
C PRO A 103 -16.05 -16.62 -2.32
N HIS A 104 -15.29 -17.70 -2.48
CA HIS A 104 -15.60 -19.06 -2.04
C HIS A 104 -15.04 -19.41 -0.67
N MET A 105 -14.36 -18.46 -0.01
CA MET A 105 -13.76 -18.59 1.32
C MET A 105 -14.44 -17.64 2.30
N THR A 106 -14.58 -18.04 3.55
CA THR A 106 -15.01 -17.17 4.65
C THR A 106 -13.99 -16.08 4.94
N ALA A 107 -14.31 -15.11 5.80
CA ALA A 107 -13.36 -14.09 6.26
C ALA A 107 -12.13 -14.72 6.91
N LEU A 108 -12.32 -15.69 7.82
CA LEU A 108 -11.24 -16.43 8.46
C LEU A 108 -10.37 -17.16 7.43
N GLU A 109 -11.00 -17.90 6.52
CA GLU A 109 -10.30 -18.65 5.47
C GLU A 109 -9.48 -17.73 4.55
N ASN A 110 -10.01 -16.55 4.20
CA ASN A 110 -9.26 -15.53 3.45
C ASN A 110 -8.00 -15.08 4.18
N VAL A 111 -8.04 -14.95 5.51
CA VAL A 111 -6.89 -14.47 6.31
C VAL A 111 -5.84 -15.57 6.48
N ILE A 112 -6.23 -16.84 6.70
CA ILE A 112 -5.28 -17.94 6.97
C ILE A 112 -4.67 -18.56 5.72
N GLU A 113 -5.23 -18.35 4.53
CA GLU A 113 -4.79 -19.06 3.31
C GLU A 113 -3.31 -18.83 3.00
N ALA A 114 -2.85 -17.58 2.98
CA ALA A 114 -1.46 -17.27 2.68
C ALA A 114 -0.48 -17.72 3.78
N PRO A 115 -0.71 -17.49 5.08
CA PRO A 115 0.11 -18.05 6.16
C PRO A 115 0.31 -19.56 6.03
N ILE A 116 -0.74 -20.32 5.75
CA ILE A 116 -0.65 -21.78 5.62
C ILE A 116 0.09 -22.17 4.33
N ARG A 117 -0.33 -21.63 3.18
CA ARG A 117 0.18 -22.07 1.88
C ARG A 117 1.56 -21.57 1.54
N VAL A 118 1.91 -20.37 2.01
CA VAL A 118 3.15 -19.68 1.61
C VAL A 118 4.21 -19.79 2.71
N LYS A 119 3.83 -19.51 3.98
CA LYS A 119 4.76 -19.62 5.12
C LYS A 119 4.82 -21.02 5.73
N GLY A 120 3.86 -21.90 5.42
CA GLY A 120 3.80 -23.28 5.97
C GLY A 120 3.42 -23.31 7.45
N ILE A 121 2.75 -22.26 7.95
CA ILE A 121 2.29 -22.18 9.36
C ILE A 121 1.23 -23.26 9.60
N ALA A 122 1.28 -23.92 10.76
CA ALA A 122 0.28 -24.90 11.14
C ALA A 122 -1.13 -24.27 11.19
N LYS A 123 -2.15 -24.98 10.73
CA LYS A 123 -3.52 -24.44 10.61
C LYS A 123 -4.03 -23.86 11.92
N ALA A 124 -3.79 -24.53 13.05
CA ALA A 124 -4.26 -24.08 14.36
C ALA A 124 -3.62 -22.72 14.76
N ASP A 125 -2.33 -22.54 14.49
CA ASP A 125 -1.62 -21.30 14.80
C ASP A 125 -2.08 -20.16 13.86
N ALA A 126 -2.26 -20.47 12.57
CA ALA A 126 -2.79 -19.51 11.61
C ALA A 126 -4.21 -19.06 11.95
N GLU A 127 -5.08 -19.99 12.40
CA GLU A 127 -6.44 -19.67 12.86
C GLU A 127 -6.45 -18.80 14.11
N SER A 128 -5.55 -19.07 15.08
CA SER A 128 -5.42 -18.24 16.28
C SER A 128 -5.03 -16.81 15.92
N THR A 129 -3.94 -16.64 15.15
CA THR A 129 -3.49 -15.32 14.68
C THR A 129 -4.55 -14.60 13.86
N ALA A 130 -5.26 -15.31 12.99
CA ALA A 130 -6.30 -14.72 12.16
C ALA A 130 -7.50 -14.21 12.99
N ARG A 131 -7.89 -14.93 14.06
CA ARG A 131 -8.95 -14.48 14.97
C ARG A 131 -8.54 -13.22 15.71
N ASP A 132 -7.29 -13.14 16.20
CA ASP A 132 -6.76 -11.93 16.84
C ASP A 132 -6.73 -10.74 15.86
N LEU A 133 -6.36 -10.97 14.60
CA LEU A 133 -6.40 -9.95 13.56
C LEU A 133 -7.82 -9.51 13.20
N LEU A 134 -8.77 -10.45 13.11
CA LEU A 134 -10.18 -10.12 12.87
C LEU A 134 -10.78 -9.34 14.05
N GLU A 135 -10.41 -9.67 15.29
CA GLU A 135 -10.77 -8.88 16.48
C GLU A 135 -10.19 -7.47 16.39
N ARG A 136 -8.91 -7.34 16.06
CA ARG A 136 -8.22 -6.04 15.93
C ARG A 136 -8.88 -5.13 14.89
N VAL A 137 -9.49 -5.69 13.83
CA VAL A 137 -10.24 -4.93 12.83
C VAL A 137 -11.75 -4.88 13.13
N GLY A 138 -12.20 -5.30 14.32
CA GLY A 138 -13.59 -5.24 14.77
C GLY A 138 -14.54 -6.20 14.05
N LEU A 139 -14.08 -7.41 13.70
CA LEU A 139 -14.82 -8.40 12.91
C LEU A 139 -14.87 -9.80 13.56
N THR A 140 -14.78 -9.87 14.89
CA THR A 140 -14.80 -11.14 15.64
C THR A 140 -16.03 -12.00 15.30
N ASP A 141 -17.19 -11.38 15.17
CA ASP A 141 -18.49 -12.03 14.86
C ASP A 141 -18.69 -12.30 13.36
N ARG A 142 -17.72 -11.94 12.51
CA ARG A 142 -17.79 -12.08 11.05
C ARG A 142 -16.83 -13.13 10.49
N ALA A 143 -16.07 -13.83 11.35
CA ALA A 143 -15.05 -14.80 10.94
C ALA A 143 -15.57 -15.85 9.94
N ASP A 144 -16.80 -16.35 10.16
CA ASP A 144 -17.40 -17.42 9.35
C ASP A 144 -18.30 -16.90 8.21
N HIS A 145 -18.30 -15.57 7.95
CA HIS A 145 -19.07 -14.97 6.86
C HIS A 145 -18.29 -14.99 5.54
N TYR A 146 -19.02 -15.26 4.45
CA TYR A 146 -18.47 -15.14 3.09
C TYR A 146 -18.45 -13.66 2.64
N PRO A 147 -17.61 -13.29 1.68
CA PRO A 147 -17.55 -11.91 1.17
C PRO A 147 -18.88 -11.32 0.73
N SER A 148 -19.78 -12.14 0.19
CA SER A 148 -21.15 -11.73 -0.21
C SER A 148 -22.07 -11.36 0.96
N GLN A 149 -21.69 -11.69 2.18
CA GLN A 149 -22.41 -11.43 3.42
C GLN A 149 -21.83 -10.26 4.21
N LEU A 150 -20.75 -9.65 3.71
CA LEU A 150 -20.03 -8.54 4.33
C LEU A 150 -20.41 -7.21 3.67
N SER A 151 -20.48 -6.14 4.46
CA SER A 151 -20.52 -4.79 3.90
C SER A 151 -19.17 -4.45 3.22
N GLY A 152 -19.13 -3.41 2.37
CA GLY A 152 -17.89 -2.97 1.75
C GLY A 152 -16.80 -2.67 2.77
N GLY A 153 -17.12 -1.94 3.85
CA GLY A 153 -16.18 -1.64 4.93
C GLY A 153 -15.69 -2.89 5.68
N GLN A 154 -16.59 -3.86 5.92
CA GLN A 154 -16.22 -5.15 6.51
C GLN A 154 -15.28 -5.93 5.59
N ALA A 155 -15.61 -6.04 4.29
CA ALA A 155 -14.75 -6.72 3.32
C ALA A 155 -13.37 -6.08 3.20
N GLN A 156 -13.28 -4.75 3.27
CA GLN A 156 -12.00 -4.04 3.25
C GLN A 156 -11.19 -4.30 4.53
N ARG A 157 -11.83 -4.33 5.69
CA ARG A 157 -11.16 -4.67 6.95
C ARG A 157 -10.66 -6.12 6.97
N VAL A 158 -11.40 -7.07 6.37
CA VAL A 158 -10.88 -8.44 6.14
C VAL A 158 -9.66 -8.42 5.21
N ALA A 159 -9.67 -7.60 4.15
CA ALA A 159 -8.52 -7.50 3.25
C ALA A 159 -7.27 -6.92 3.97
N ILE A 160 -7.46 -5.99 4.91
CA ILE A 160 -6.38 -5.47 5.77
C ILE A 160 -5.87 -6.60 6.69
N ALA A 161 -6.75 -7.31 7.40
CA ALA A 161 -6.38 -8.43 8.27
C ALA A 161 -5.62 -9.52 7.50
N ARG A 162 -6.05 -9.85 6.27
CA ARG A 162 -5.37 -10.78 5.38
C ARG A 162 -3.94 -10.33 5.04
N ALA A 163 -3.74 -9.06 4.76
CA ALA A 163 -2.41 -8.52 4.48
C ALA A 163 -1.52 -8.59 5.74
N LEU A 164 -2.06 -8.23 6.91
CA LEU A 164 -1.36 -8.26 8.19
C LEU A 164 -0.99 -9.68 8.64
N ALA A 165 -1.77 -10.71 8.26
CA ALA A 165 -1.48 -12.10 8.60
C ALA A 165 -0.15 -12.62 8.02
N MET A 166 0.39 -11.93 7.02
CA MET A 166 1.73 -12.20 6.49
C MET A 166 2.83 -11.47 7.24
N GLU A 167 2.51 -10.72 8.32
CA GLU A 167 3.47 -9.95 9.14
C GLU A 167 4.40 -9.09 8.27
N PRO A 168 3.83 -8.18 7.48
CA PRO A 168 4.62 -7.35 6.57
C PRO A 168 5.38 -6.25 7.32
N ASP A 169 6.55 -5.88 6.78
CA ASP A 169 7.33 -4.72 7.25
C ASP A 169 6.86 -3.40 6.60
N LEU A 170 6.20 -3.51 5.44
CA LEU A 170 5.65 -2.40 4.66
C LEU A 170 4.21 -2.70 4.24
N MET A 171 3.30 -1.75 4.47
CA MET A 171 1.93 -1.80 3.98
C MET A 171 1.69 -0.78 2.86
N LEU A 172 1.24 -1.26 1.72
CA LEU A 172 0.84 -0.45 0.57
C LEU A 172 -0.68 -0.36 0.50
N PHE A 173 -1.22 0.85 0.55
CA PHE A 173 -2.66 1.10 0.43
C PHE A 173 -2.97 1.85 -0.86
N TYR A 174 -3.77 1.24 -1.73
CA TYR A 174 -4.24 1.88 -2.95
C TYR A 174 -5.73 2.19 -2.86
N GLU A 175 -6.05 3.46 -2.61
CA GLU A 175 -7.44 3.97 -2.51
C GLU A 175 -8.36 3.07 -1.67
N PRO A 176 -8.00 2.77 -0.41
CA PRO A 176 -8.66 1.73 0.38
C PRO A 176 -10.12 2.03 0.72
N THR A 177 -10.58 3.28 0.53
CA THR A 177 -11.93 3.74 0.88
C THR A 177 -12.78 4.11 -0.34
N SER A 178 -12.19 4.25 -1.53
CA SER A 178 -12.88 4.83 -2.69
C SER A 178 -14.02 3.97 -3.27
N ALA A 179 -14.11 2.68 -2.89
CA ALA A 179 -15.20 1.79 -3.26
C ALA A 179 -16.25 1.62 -2.15
N LEU A 180 -16.20 2.46 -1.11
CA LEU A 180 -17.08 2.38 0.06
C LEU A 180 -18.13 3.49 0.06
N ASP A 181 -19.27 3.20 0.68
CA ASP A 181 -20.22 4.22 1.06
C ASP A 181 -19.59 5.17 2.11
N PRO A 182 -19.88 6.49 2.06
CA PRO A 182 -19.24 7.49 2.93
C PRO A 182 -19.35 7.16 4.44
N GLU A 183 -20.45 6.56 4.86
CA GLU A 183 -20.67 6.16 6.27
C GLU A 183 -19.76 5.01 6.74
N LEU A 184 -19.19 4.23 5.80
CA LEU A 184 -18.30 3.10 6.11
C LEU A 184 -16.80 3.47 6.04
N VAL A 185 -16.48 4.64 5.50
CA VAL A 185 -15.10 5.13 5.34
C VAL A 185 -14.38 5.23 6.69
N GLY A 186 -15.07 5.78 7.70
CA GLY A 186 -14.51 6.00 9.04
C GLY A 186 -13.99 4.73 9.70
N GLU A 187 -14.69 3.60 9.54
CA GLU A 187 -14.27 2.32 10.11
C GLU A 187 -12.94 1.81 9.55
N VAL A 188 -12.73 1.98 8.23
CA VAL A 188 -11.47 1.58 7.57
C VAL A 188 -10.34 2.52 7.94
N LEU A 189 -10.60 3.84 7.95
CA LEU A 189 -9.60 4.83 8.34
C LEU A 189 -9.15 4.66 9.79
N SER A 190 -10.05 4.30 10.72
CA SER A 190 -9.70 4.00 12.12
C SER A 190 -8.71 2.85 12.21
N VAL A 191 -8.91 1.76 11.47
CA VAL A 191 -7.95 0.65 11.42
C VAL A 191 -6.60 1.11 10.89
N MET A 192 -6.58 1.95 9.86
CA MET A 192 -5.32 2.50 9.31
C MET A 192 -4.61 3.45 10.29
N GLN A 193 -5.36 4.22 11.09
CA GLN A 193 -4.83 5.06 12.17
C GLN A 193 -4.17 4.20 13.26
N ASP A 194 -4.81 3.11 13.67
CA ASP A 194 -4.26 2.17 14.66
C ASP A 194 -2.96 1.51 14.16
N LEU A 195 -2.90 1.18 12.86
CA LEU A 195 -1.68 0.66 12.23
C LEU A 195 -0.55 1.71 12.24
N ALA A 196 -0.84 2.95 11.91
CA ALA A 196 0.11 4.05 11.98
C ALA A 196 0.62 4.25 13.41
N ALA A 197 -0.28 4.28 14.39
CA ALA A 197 0.06 4.43 15.80
C ALA A 197 0.91 3.26 16.33
N SER A 198 0.77 2.06 15.75
CA SER A 198 1.61 0.89 16.08
C SER A 198 3.01 0.93 15.46
N GLY A 199 3.35 1.96 14.68
CA GLY A 199 4.64 2.11 14.02
C GLY A 199 4.78 1.34 12.69
N MET A 200 3.66 0.94 12.07
CA MET A 200 3.67 0.30 10.75
C MET A 200 4.16 1.28 9.68
N THR A 201 5.14 0.87 8.88
CA THR A 201 5.53 1.64 7.70
C THR A 201 4.45 1.56 6.63
N MET A 202 3.98 2.70 6.14
CA MET A 202 2.88 2.73 5.18
C MET A 202 3.16 3.67 4.01
N MET A 203 2.85 3.22 2.79
CA MET A 203 2.76 4.05 1.60
C MET A 203 1.29 4.05 1.14
N VAL A 204 0.65 5.20 1.22
CA VAL A 204 -0.81 5.32 1.08
C VAL A 204 -1.16 6.23 -0.10
N VAL A 205 -1.89 5.70 -1.08
CA VAL A 205 -2.56 6.50 -2.10
C VAL A 205 -4.02 6.62 -1.70
N THR A 206 -4.49 7.83 -1.48
CA THR A 206 -5.87 8.09 -1.04
C THR A 206 -6.38 9.44 -1.54
N HIS A 207 -7.70 9.61 -1.52
CA HIS A 207 -8.39 10.89 -1.67
C HIS A 207 -8.90 11.44 -0.33
N GLU A 208 -8.65 10.74 0.78
CA GLU A 208 -9.06 11.14 2.13
C GLU A 208 -8.11 12.19 2.71
N MET A 209 -8.44 13.47 2.49
CA MET A 209 -7.58 14.58 2.94
C MET A 209 -7.47 14.66 4.47
N GLY A 210 -8.53 14.25 5.20
CA GLY A 210 -8.53 14.16 6.67
C GLY A 210 -7.45 13.18 7.15
N PHE A 211 -7.42 11.98 6.57
CA PHE A 211 -6.39 10.98 6.89
C PHE A 211 -4.97 11.50 6.61
N ALA A 212 -4.76 12.09 5.42
CA ALA A 212 -3.46 12.65 5.07
C ALA A 212 -3.01 13.78 6.00
N ARG A 213 -3.95 14.58 6.56
CA ARG A 213 -3.64 15.65 7.52
C ARG A 213 -3.30 15.16 8.91
N GLU A 214 -4.01 14.13 9.38
CA GLU A 214 -3.97 13.69 10.77
C GLU A 214 -2.97 12.57 11.03
N VAL A 215 -2.73 11.71 10.03
CA VAL A 215 -2.01 10.46 10.20
C VAL A 215 -0.67 10.42 9.46
N ALA A 216 -0.56 11.08 8.31
CA ALA A 216 0.68 11.06 7.55
C ALA A 216 1.80 11.81 8.29
N ASN A 217 3.01 11.25 8.21
CA ASN A 217 4.23 11.97 8.59
C ASN A 217 4.67 12.90 7.45
N ARG A 218 4.41 12.49 6.20
CA ARG A 218 4.76 13.23 5.00
C ARG A 218 3.71 13.02 3.91
N VAL A 219 3.44 14.10 3.18
CA VAL A 219 2.54 14.11 2.03
C VAL A 219 3.32 14.49 0.79
N VAL A 220 3.12 13.73 -0.28
CA VAL A 220 3.78 13.91 -1.58
C VAL A 220 2.73 14.14 -2.65
N PHE A 221 2.91 15.16 -3.48
CA PHE A 221 2.04 15.46 -4.61
C PHE A 221 2.64 14.95 -5.91
N LEU A 222 1.97 13.98 -6.53
CA LEU A 222 2.33 13.43 -7.83
C LEU A 222 1.39 14.03 -8.90
N ASP A 223 1.96 14.75 -9.86
CA ASP A 223 1.23 15.24 -11.03
C ASP A 223 1.99 14.92 -12.32
N SER A 224 1.27 14.42 -13.32
CA SER A 224 1.79 14.14 -14.68
C SER A 224 3.05 13.25 -14.70
N GLY A 225 3.18 12.35 -13.73
CA GLY A 225 4.28 11.39 -13.60
C GLY A 225 5.50 11.90 -12.85
N GLU A 226 5.43 13.07 -12.22
CA GLU A 226 6.54 13.70 -11.49
C GLU A 226 6.09 14.06 -10.06
N PHE A 227 6.99 13.94 -9.09
CA PHE A 227 6.78 14.52 -7.76
C PHE A 227 7.00 16.03 -7.85
N VAL A 228 5.96 16.78 -7.53
CA VAL A 228 5.90 18.24 -7.71
C VAL A 228 6.16 18.98 -6.40
N GLU A 229 5.66 18.44 -5.30
CA GLU A 229 5.88 18.98 -3.95
C GLU A 229 5.77 17.87 -2.92
N GLU A 230 6.61 17.92 -1.89
CA GLU A 230 6.52 17.08 -0.70
C GLU A 230 6.73 17.94 0.54
N ASN A 231 6.00 17.64 1.60
CA ASN A 231 6.12 18.34 2.87
C ASN A 231 5.46 17.57 4.01
N GLU A 232 5.69 18.00 5.26
CA GLU A 232 4.87 17.59 6.39
C GLU A 232 3.41 18.05 6.17
N PRO A 233 2.40 17.34 6.71
CA PRO A 233 0.99 17.63 6.43
C PRO A 233 0.60 19.08 6.68
N LYS A 234 1.04 19.66 7.81
CA LYS A 234 0.70 21.04 8.14
C LYS A 234 1.12 22.01 7.04
N GLU A 235 2.39 22.02 6.65
CA GLU A 235 2.90 22.89 5.59
C GLU A 235 2.25 22.58 4.24
N PHE A 236 2.11 21.30 3.90
CA PHE A 236 1.51 20.86 2.65
C PHE A 236 0.10 21.43 2.42
N PHE A 237 -0.75 21.39 3.45
CA PHE A 237 -2.15 21.83 3.32
C PHE A 237 -2.38 23.32 3.61
N THR A 238 -1.52 23.99 4.40
CA THR A 238 -1.74 25.40 4.78
C THR A 238 -0.87 26.37 4.01
N ASN A 239 0.27 25.92 3.48
CA ASN A 239 1.24 26.77 2.78
C ASN A 239 1.81 26.09 1.53
N PRO A 240 0.97 25.56 0.61
CA PRO A 240 1.43 24.92 -0.62
C PRO A 240 2.20 25.92 -1.47
N LYS A 241 3.36 25.51 -1.98
CA LYS A 241 4.24 26.38 -2.76
C LYS A 241 3.95 26.29 -4.25
N ASN A 242 3.66 25.07 -4.74
CA ASN A 242 3.45 24.80 -6.14
C ASN A 242 2.02 25.20 -6.59
N GLU A 243 1.90 25.92 -7.70
CA GLU A 243 0.60 26.39 -8.22
C GLU A 243 -0.33 25.22 -8.61
N ARG A 244 0.21 24.12 -9.12
CA ARG A 244 -0.60 22.93 -9.46
C ARG A 244 -1.20 22.29 -8.20
N LEU A 245 -0.42 22.24 -7.11
CA LEU A 245 -0.92 21.77 -5.81
C LEU A 245 -1.99 22.70 -5.25
N LYS A 246 -1.82 24.04 -5.31
CA LYS A 246 -2.83 25.01 -4.89
C LYS A 246 -4.16 24.79 -5.61
N ILE A 247 -4.09 24.66 -6.96
CA ILE A 247 -5.28 24.40 -7.78
C ILE A 247 -5.91 23.05 -7.42
N PHE A 248 -5.12 22.02 -7.16
CA PHE A 248 -5.64 20.72 -6.75
C PHE A 248 -6.36 20.81 -5.40
N LEU A 249 -5.72 21.39 -4.39
CA LEU A 249 -6.29 21.54 -3.05
C LEU A 249 -7.56 22.38 -3.04
N SER A 250 -7.63 23.46 -3.83
CA SER A 250 -8.84 24.31 -3.92
C SER A 250 -10.07 23.59 -4.50
N LYS A 251 -9.89 22.43 -5.12
CA LYS A 251 -10.99 21.63 -5.69
C LYS A 251 -11.44 20.48 -4.80
N VAL A 252 -10.60 20.07 -3.85
CA VAL A 252 -10.84 18.89 -3.02
C VAL A 252 -11.05 19.23 -1.54
N LEU A 253 -10.78 20.46 -1.13
CA LEU A 253 -11.05 21.07 0.18
C LEU A 253 -12.22 22.03 0.10
#